data_f8c3a47cfe31da07d4ebfbe217521ff6
#
_entry.id   f8c3a47cfe31da07d4ebfbe217521ff6
#
_cell.length_a   1.000
_cell.length_b   1.000
_cell.length_c   1.000
_cell.angle_alpha   90.00
_cell.angle_beta   90.00
_cell.angle_gamma   90.00
#
_symmetry.space_group_name_H-M   'P 1'
#
loop_
_entity.id
_entity.type
_entity.pdbx_description
1 polymer ?
#
loop_
_entity_poly.entity_id
_entity_poly.type
_entity_poly.pdbx_seq_one_letter_code
_entity_poly.pdbx_strand_id
1 'polypeptide(L)'
;MKRYYAIFIILVLMLSICGCSQTNVNNNADVTLTFIYGEENVEVTLEDNEAEKIVDILDGNNYASIFSGVPSCGFDKNISLKVGNRVFAIACDTCNCIQDLGNLKYFDIPKEDMEYIHSLFEKYGGYFPCI
;
A
#
# COMPACT_ATOMS: atom_id res chain seq x y z
N MET A 1 -36.10 32.86 -8.11
CA MET A 1 -36.08 31.37 -8.20
C MET A 1 -34.85 30.86 -8.98
N LYS A 2 -34.52 31.36 -10.17
CA LYS A 2 -33.39 30.84 -10.97
C LYS A 2 -31.99 30.90 -10.28
N ARG A 3 -31.75 31.89 -9.39
CA ARG A 3 -30.46 32.03 -8.67
C ARG A 3 -30.24 30.94 -7.61
N TYR A 4 -31.29 30.44 -6.97
CA TYR A 4 -31.19 29.41 -5.93
C TYR A 4 -30.93 28.03 -6.54
N TYR A 5 -31.42 27.77 -7.75
CA TYR A 5 -31.13 26.53 -8.47
C TYR A 5 -29.63 26.41 -8.85
N ALA A 6 -29.02 27.52 -9.26
CA ALA A 6 -27.59 27.52 -9.58
C ALA A 6 -26.72 27.23 -8.34
N ILE A 7 -27.05 27.79 -7.18
CA ILE A 7 -26.34 27.56 -5.92
C ILE A 7 -26.52 26.10 -5.46
N PHE A 8 -27.75 25.56 -5.60
CA PHE A 8 -28.01 24.17 -5.23
C PHE A 8 -27.26 23.17 -6.10
N ILE A 9 -27.18 23.43 -7.42
CA ILE A 9 -26.41 22.59 -8.36
C ILE A 9 -24.91 22.64 -8.04
N ILE A 10 -24.35 23.80 -7.69
CA ILE A 10 -22.96 23.93 -7.30
C ILE A 10 -22.69 23.18 -5.99
N LEU A 11 -23.61 23.24 -5.02
CA LEU A 11 -23.48 22.54 -3.75
C LEU A 11 -23.52 21.00 -3.94
N VAL A 12 -24.40 20.50 -4.81
CA VAL A 12 -24.49 19.07 -5.15
C VAL A 12 -23.23 18.59 -5.91
N LEU A 13 -22.70 19.41 -6.82
CA LEU A 13 -21.45 19.11 -7.52
C LEU A 13 -20.23 19.08 -6.57
N MET A 14 -20.19 19.96 -5.57
CA MET A 14 -19.13 19.94 -4.56
C MET A 14 -19.16 18.70 -3.65
N LEU A 15 -20.33 18.14 -3.39
CA LEU A 15 -20.51 16.91 -2.59
C LEU A 15 -20.09 15.63 -3.34
N SER A 16 -20.05 15.68 -4.66
CA SER A 16 -19.65 14.51 -5.48
C SER A 16 -18.14 14.30 -5.61
N ILE A 17 -17.31 15.19 -5.09
CA ILE A 17 -15.84 15.11 -5.21
C ILE A 17 -15.19 14.44 -3.98
N CYS A 18 -15.95 14.04 -2.96
CA CYS A 18 -15.45 13.20 -1.86
C CYS A 18 -15.36 11.72 -2.30
N GLY A 19 -14.66 11.45 -3.39
CA GLY A 19 -14.29 10.09 -3.76
C GLY A 19 -13.24 9.58 -2.76
N CYS A 20 -13.60 8.61 -1.93
CA CYS A 20 -12.61 7.82 -1.20
C CYS A 20 -11.65 7.22 -2.23
N SER A 21 -10.39 7.65 -2.20
CA SER A 21 -9.35 7.08 -3.04
C SER A 21 -8.90 5.76 -2.42
N GLN A 22 -9.18 4.66 -3.11
CA GLN A 22 -8.77 3.31 -2.70
C GLN A 22 -7.59 2.82 -3.52
N THR A 23 -6.86 1.85 -2.97
CA THR A 23 -5.89 1.08 -3.74
C THR A 23 -6.63 0.24 -4.79
N ASN A 24 -6.07 0.18 -5.99
CA ASN A 24 -6.56 -0.71 -7.04
C ASN A 24 -5.35 -1.45 -7.60
N VAL A 25 -5.28 -2.75 -7.38
CA VAL A 25 -4.17 -3.61 -7.76
C VAL A 25 -4.65 -4.62 -8.79
N ASN A 26 -3.83 -4.89 -9.81
CA ASN A 26 -4.17 -5.86 -10.85
C ASN A 26 -4.01 -7.29 -10.32
N ASN A 27 -5.07 -8.06 -10.27
CA ASN A 27 -5.12 -9.43 -9.75
C ASN A 27 -4.27 -10.45 -10.54
N ASN A 28 -3.82 -10.10 -11.75
CA ASN A 28 -2.99 -10.96 -12.59
C ASN A 28 -1.55 -10.44 -12.71
N ALA A 29 -1.11 -9.56 -11.81
CA ALA A 29 0.24 -9.02 -11.85
C ALA A 29 1.22 -9.90 -11.08
N ASP A 30 2.42 -10.07 -11.63
CA ASP A 30 3.53 -10.66 -10.88
C ASP A 30 3.82 -9.83 -9.64
N VAL A 31 4.08 -10.51 -8.53
CA VAL A 31 4.47 -9.88 -7.26
C VAL A 31 5.93 -10.22 -6.97
N THR A 32 6.71 -9.18 -6.73
CA THR A 32 8.13 -9.30 -6.41
C THR A 32 8.41 -8.66 -5.05
N LEU A 33 9.10 -9.40 -4.18
CA LEU A 33 9.71 -8.85 -2.96
C LEU A 33 11.05 -8.20 -3.33
N THR A 34 11.29 -7.01 -2.81
CA THR A 34 12.58 -6.35 -2.87
C THR A 34 13.09 -6.10 -1.45
N PHE A 35 14.30 -6.52 -1.16
CA PHE A 35 14.95 -6.31 0.14
C PHE A 35 16.46 -6.25 0.01
N ILE A 36 17.15 -5.84 1.07
CA ILE A 36 18.60 -5.78 1.13
C ILE A 36 19.11 -7.02 1.87
N TYR A 37 20.05 -7.72 1.27
CA TYR A 37 20.80 -8.80 1.90
C TYR A 37 22.30 -8.49 1.88
N GLY A 38 22.84 -8.16 3.04
CA GLY A 38 24.20 -7.60 3.10
C GLY A 38 24.28 -6.23 2.43
N GLU A 39 25.03 -6.13 1.34
CA GLU A 39 25.15 -4.89 0.53
C GLU A 39 24.39 -4.99 -0.81
N GLU A 40 23.72 -6.10 -1.08
CA GLU A 40 23.05 -6.37 -2.35
C GLU A 40 21.54 -6.19 -2.24
N ASN A 41 20.95 -5.58 -3.26
CA ASN A 41 19.49 -5.59 -3.45
C ASN A 41 19.09 -6.95 -4.04
N VAL A 42 18.15 -7.61 -3.38
CA VAL A 42 17.61 -8.89 -3.80
C VAL A 42 16.16 -8.69 -4.24
N GLU A 43 15.82 -9.27 -5.39
CA GLU A 43 14.46 -9.33 -5.90
C GLU A 43 14.03 -10.79 -6.03
N VAL A 44 12.89 -11.14 -5.44
CA VAL A 44 12.32 -12.49 -5.47
C VAL A 44 10.88 -12.42 -5.97
N THR A 45 10.59 -13.09 -7.08
CA THR A 45 9.22 -13.25 -7.55
C THR A 45 8.52 -14.31 -6.70
N LEU A 46 7.34 -13.97 -6.18
CA LEU A 46 6.53 -14.86 -5.36
C LEU A 46 5.89 -15.98 -6.17
N GLU A 47 5.58 -17.09 -5.52
CA GLU A 47 4.74 -18.14 -6.07
C GLU A 47 3.29 -17.64 -6.26
N ASP A 48 2.56 -18.26 -7.21
CA ASP A 48 1.22 -17.80 -7.61
C ASP A 48 0.26 -17.62 -6.43
N ASN A 49 0.24 -18.58 -5.49
CA ASN A 49 -0.63 -18.52 -4.30
C ASN A 49 -0.24 -17.43 -3.31
N GLU A 50 1.04 -17.12 -3.20
CA GLU A 50 1.55 -16.02 -2.36
C GLU A 50 1.28 -14.68 -3.01
N ALA A 51 1.48 -14.60 -4.33
CA ALA A 51 1.20 -13.41 -5.12
C ALA A 51 -0.29 -13.03 -5.06
N GLU A 52 -1.20 -14.00 -5.24
CA GLU A 52 -2.65 -13.81 -5.13
C GLU A 52 -3.02 -13.25 -3.74
N LYS A 53 -2.48 -13.84 -2.67
CA LYS A 53 -2.76 -13.35 -1.31
C LYS A 53 -2.21 -11.95 -1.06
N ILE A 54 -1.05 -11.60 -1.59
CA ILE A 54 -0.50 -10.22 -1.49
C ILE A 54 -1.38 -9.24 -2.26
N VAL A 55 -1.85 -9.61 -3.45
CA VAL A 55 -2.79 -8.76 -4.20
C VAL A 55 -4.06 -8.52 -3.40
N ASP A 56 -4.65 -9.57 -2.81
CA ASP A 56 -5.86 -9.45 -1.97
C ASP A 56 -5.63 -8.53 -0.75
N ILE A 57 -4.47 -8.61 -0.11
CA ILE A 57 -4.11 -7.73 1.02
C ILE A 57 -3.97 -6.27 0.57
N LEU A 58 -3.41 -6.02 -0.59
CA LEU A 58 -3.10 -4.67 -1.07
C LEU A 58 -4.27 -3.99 -1.78
N ASP A 59 -5.23 -4.75 -2.29
CA ASP A 59 -6.36 -4.20 -3.04
C ASP A 59 -7.48 -3.68 -2.13
N GLY A 60 -8.22 -2.69 -2.62
CA GLY A 60 -9.41 -2.16 -1.96
C GLY A 60 -9.17 -1.39 -0.67
N ASN A 61 -7.93 -1.16 -0.24
CA ASN A 61 -7.64 -0.40 0.98
C ASN A 61 -7.89 1.10 0.79
N ASN A 62 -8.46 1.72 1.82
CA ASN A 62 -8.64 3.17 1.84
C ASN A 62 -7.33 3.86 2.20
N TYR A 63 -6.90 4.81 1.39
CA TYR A 63 -5.78 5.66 1.74
C TYR A 63 -6.12 6.53 2.95
N ALA A 64 -5.13 6.73 3.82
CA ALA A 64 -5.23 7.67 4.92
C ALA A 64 -5.61 9.07 4.42
N SER A 65 -6.48 9.73 5.17
CA SER A 65 -6.89 11.09 4.87
C SER A 65 -5.69 12.05 4.92
N ILE A 66 -5.69 13.07 4.08
CA ILE A 66 -4.72 14.16 4.13
C ILE A 66 -4.69 14.87 5.50
N PHE A 67 -5.76 14.72 6.28
CA PHE A 67 -5.86 15.26 7.64
C PHE A 67 -5.29 14.35 8.72
N SER A 68 -4.99 13.09 8.38
CA SER A 68 -4.43 12.12 9.34
C SER A 68 -2.94 12.35 9.63
N GLY A 69 -2.31 13.24 8.88
CA GLY A 69 -0.87 13.48 8.96
C GLY A 69 -0.04 12.38 8.31
N VAL A 70 1.27 12.56 8.33
CA VAL A 70 2.22 11.53 7.87
C VAL A 70 2.42 10.55 9.03
N PRO A 71 2.31 9.22 8.80
CA PRO A 71 2.62 8.23 9.81
C PRO A 71 4.05 8.43 10.36
N SER A 72 4.24 8.17 11.65
CA SER A 72 5.58 8.19 12.27
C SER A 72 6.39 6.92 11.97
N CYS A 73 5.83 6.00 11.19
CA CYS A 73 6.46 4.74 10.79
C CYS A 73 7.66 5.00 9.89
N GLY A 74 8.71 4.21 10.08
CA GLY A 74 9.86 4.20 9.18
C GLY A 74 9.54 3.39 7.91
N PHE A 75 9.94 3.91 6.76
CA PHE A 75 9.85 3.19 5.48
C PHE A 75 11.20 3.21 4.78
N ASP A 76 11.60 2.07 4.24
CA ASP A 76 12.73 1.97 3.33
C ASP A 76 12.22 1.54 1.95
N LYS A 77 12.49 2.33 0.91
CA LYS A 77 12.11 2.03 -0.47
C LYS A 77 12.71 0.72 -1.00
N ASN A 78 13.81 0.27 -0.37
CA ASN A 78 14.46 -0.98 -0.73
C ASN A 78 13.80 -2.21 -0.06
N ILE A 79 12.80 -2.00 0.82
CA ILE A 79 12.03 -3.06 1.47
C ILE A 79 10.58 -2.89 1.03
N SER A 80 10.25 -3.55 -0.07
CA SER A 80 9.00 -3.27 -0.77
C SER A 80 8.43 -4.50 -1.47
N LEU A 81 7.14 -4.40 -1.77
CA LEU A 81 6.39 -5.28 -2.65
C LEU A 81 6.15 -4.55 -3.96
N LYS A 82 6.55 -5.14 -5.06
CA LYS A 82 6.23 -4.65 -6.40
C LYS A 82 5.12 -5.51 -6.99
N VAL A 83 4.01 -4.89 -7.38
CA VAL A 83 2.86 -5.55 -8.02
C VAL A 83 2.62 -4.88 -9.36
N GLY A 84 3.02 -5.54 -10.43
CA GLY A 84 3.03 -4.94 -11.76
C GLY A 84 3.88 -3.67 -11.79
N ASN A 85 3.25 -2.52 -12.04
CA ASN A 85 3.93 -1.21 -12.12
C ASN A 85 3.89 -0.43 -10.78
N ARG A 86 3.30 -0.98 -9.74
CA ARG A 86 3.16 -0.32 -8.44
C ARG A 86 4.16 -0.87 -7.44
N VAL A 87 4.66 0.01 -6.59
CA VAL A 87 5.62 -0.34 -5.54
C VAL A 87 5.09 0.13 -4.20
N PHE A 88 5.07 -0.78 -3.24
CA PHE A 88 4.56 -0.58 -1.90
C PHE A 88 5.67 -0.80 -0.88
N ALA A 89 6.10 0.25 -0.20
CA ALA A 89 7.06 0.14 0.89
C ALA A 89 6.35 -0.33 2.17
N ILE A 90 6.98 -1.26 2.86
CA ILE A 90 6.47 -1.86 4.09
C ILE A 90 7.05 -1.09 5.29
N ALA A 91 6.23 -0.82 6.31
CA ALA A 91 6.72 -0.20 7.53
C ALA A 91 7.80 -1.06 8.18
N CYS A 92 8.91 -0.41 8.55
CA CYS A 92 10.09 -1.05 9.14
C CYS A 92 10.05 -1.13 10.68
N ASP A 93 8.93 -0.80 11.27
CA ASP A 93 8.69 -0.83 12.70
C ASP A 93 7.44 -1.67 13.04
N THR A 94 6.86 -1.48 14.21
CA THR A 94 5.66 -2.19 14.64
C THR A 94 4.36 -1.68 14.02
N CYS A 95 4.42 -0.75 13.09
CA CYS A 95 3.25 -0.23 12.39
C CYS A 95 2.70 -1.25 11.38
N ASN A 96 1.37 -1.32 11.28
CA ASN A 96 0.70 -2.10 10.23
C ASN A 96 0.37 -1.21 9.02
N CYS A 97 1.32 -0.40 8.60
CA CYS A 97 1.14 0.64 7.59
C CYS A 97 1.98 0.34 6.34
N ILE A 98 1.41 0.63 5.20
CA ILE A 98 2.04 0.49 3.88
C ILE A 98 2.03 1.84 3.19
N GLN A 99 3.13 2.18 2.52
CA GLN A 99 3.23 3.35 1.67
C GLN A 99 3.20 2.96 0.19
N ASP A 100 2.25 3.48 -0.55
CA ASP A 100 2.25 3.43 -2.01
C ASP A 100 3.23 4.47 -2.55
N LEU A 101 4.36 4.01 -3.09
CA LEU A 101 5.42 4.90 -3.58
C LEU A 101 5.04 5.66 -4.86
N GLY A 102 4.01 5.21 -5.57
CA GLY A 102 3.54 5.86 -6.80
C GLY A 102 2.82 7.19 -6.55
N ASN A 103 2.12 7.30 -5.42
CA ASN A 103 1.36 8.49 -5.07
C ASN A 103 1.72 9.08 -3.69
N LEU A 104 2.67 8.45 -3.00
CA LEU A 104 3.15 8.80 -1.66
C LEU A 104 2.02 8.81 -0.59
N LYS A 105 0.99 8.00 -0.78
CA LYS A 105 -0.10 7.83 0.16
C LYS A 105 0.12 6.61 1.03
N TYR A 106 -0.55 6.59 2.18
CA TYR A 106 -0.44 5.54 3.17
C TYR A 106 -1.80 4.87 3.38
N PHE A 107 -1.77 3.60 3.77
CA PHE A 107 -2.93 2.87 4.24
C PHE A 107 -2.52 1.83 5.27
N ASP A 108 -3.42 1.53 6.20
CA ASP A 108 -3.23 0.50 7.20
C ASP A 108 -3.85 -0.81 6.75
N ILE A 109 -3.22 -1.91 7.14
CA ILE A 109 -3.73 -3.28 6.94
C ILE A 109 -3.90 -3.98 8.29
N PRO A 110 -4.69 -5.06 8.38
CA PRO A 110 -4.77 -5.89 9.57
C PRO A 110 -3.39 -6.40 10.01
N LYS A 111 -3.22 -6.58 11.31
CA LYS A 111 -1.96 -7.06 11.89
C LYS A 111 -1.55 -8.43 11.35
N GLU A 112 -2.50 -9.33 11.20
CA GLU A 112 -2.29 -10.66 10.64
C GLU A 112 -1.79 -10.64 9.19
N ASP A 113 -2.22 -9.65 8.40
CA ASP A 113 -1.76 -9.47 7.02
C ASP A 113 -0.33 -8.90 7.00
N MET A 114 0.00 -7.99 7.91
CA MET A 114 1.37 -7.52 8.06
C MET A 114 2.31 -8.64 8.52
N GLU A 115 1.89 -9.46 9.48
CA GLU A 115 2.65 -10.63 9.93
C GLU A 115 2.87 -11.64 8.78
N TYR A 116 1.88 -11.81 7.92
CA TYR A 116 2.04 -12.64 6.71
C TYR A 116 3.10 -12.05 5.76
N ILE A 117 3.04 -10.74 5.48
CA ILE A 117 4.05 -10.06 4.66
C ILE A 117 5.45 -10.25 5.26
N HIS A 118 5.62 -10.02 6.57
CA HIS A 118 6.90 -10.23 7.25
C HIS A 118 7.40 -11.67 7.09
N SER A 119 6.50 -12.65 7.20
CA SER A 119 6.86 -14.07 7.03
C SER A 119 7.39 -14.42 5.64
N LEU A 120 6.96 -13.70 4.60
CA LEU A 120 7.50 -13.86 3.24
C LEU A 120 8.92 -13.31 3.16
N PHE A 121 9.21 -12.16 3.76
CA PHE A 121 10.59 -11.66 3.84
C PHE A 121 11.49 -12.60 4.62
N GLU A 122 11.02 -13.19 5.72
CA GLU A 122 11.75 -14.21 6.48
C GLU A 122 11.97 -15.48 5.67
N LYS A 123 10.96 -15.95 4.92
CA LYS A 123 11.06 -17.13 4.07
C LYS A 123 12.16 -16.98 3.00
N TYR A 124 12.21 -15.84 2.35
CA TYR A 124 13.09 -15.60 1.21
C TYR A 124 14.40 -14.94 1.57
N GLY A 125 14.45 -14.11 2.62
CA GLY A 125 15.61 -13.36 3.06
C GLY A 125 16.22 -13.87 4.38
N GLY A 126 15.55 -14.77 5.08
CA GLY A 126 15.98 -15.32 6.37
C GLY A 126 15.61 -14.45 7.57
N TYR A 127 15.22 -13.20 7.37
CA TYR A 127 14.75 -12.28 8.41
C TYR A 127 13.97 -11.12 7.79
N PHE A 128 13.16 -10.44 8.58
CA PHE A 128 12.59 -9.15 8.18
C PHE A 128 13.61 -8.03 8.43
N PRO A 129 14.05 -7.30 7.40
CA PRO A 129 15.29 -6.51 7.48
C PRO A 129 15.21 -5.22 8.28
N CYS A 130 14.10 -4.91 8.93
CA CYS A 130 13.88 -3.62 9.60
C CYS A 130 13.79 -3.68 11.14
N ILE A 131 13.88 -4.83 11.75
CA ILE A 131 13.73 -4.97 13.22
C ILE A 131 15.07 -5.26 13.87
#